data_8edd88c7d2a03cc5fce2668badab6962
#
_entry.id   8edd88c7d2a03cc5fce2668badab6962
#
_cell.length_a   1.000
_cell.length_b   1.000
_cell.length_c   1.000
_cell.angle_alpha   90.00
_cell.angle_beta   90.00
_cell.angle_gamma   90.00
#
_symmetry.space_group_name_H-M   'P 1'
#
loop_
_entity.id
_entity.type
_entity.pdbx_description
1 polymer ?
#
loop_
_entity_poly.entity_id
_entity_poly.type
_entity_poly.pdbx_seq_one_letter_code
_entity_poly.pdbx_strand_id
1 'polypeptide(L)'
;MSVWDVLRERGLHQQCTDEAALRERSAGGPVTGYIGFDPTADSFHVGHLIPLMALVHFQRSGQRPIALVGGGTALIGDPTGKNEMRQMLDEEALERNIAGLEAQLRRLLEFEGPQAAIMANNAEWLREWRYIDFLREIGVHFSVSRMLTFETFRTRMETGLSFLEFNYPLLQSYDFLELHRRHGCLVQMGGDDQWANVVSGVDLVRRVERSQVFGWTFPLLTTASGAKMGKTERGAVWLDPAKTSPYDYYQYWVNIDDADVAMCLGLFTLLPMEQVAELSAAEGAELRKSKAVLAYEATRLIHGEEEAKRAEAGARALFGGGGDLEQVPTSTLSLERLQSGLPLPEALNEFGLTQSKGEGRRLIRQGGVSVNGERVEDPMLRLTPDHAVDGAILLRLGKKRYHRVVVEGGN
;
A
#
# COMPACT_ATOMS: atom_id res chain seq x y z
N MET A 1 18.57 -19.48 -8.27
CA MET A 1 18.30 -18.76 -6.98
C MET A 1 16.93 -19.21 -6.51
N SER A 2 16.78 -19.64 -5.25
CA SER A 2 15.48 -20.03 -4.70
C SER A 2 14.63 -18.78 -4.42
N VAL A 3 13.29 -18.93 -4.32
CA VAL A 3 12.39 -17.83 -3.94
C VAL A 3 12.79 -17.21 -2.59
N TRP A 4 13.25 -18.03 -1.65
CA TRP A 4 13.68 -17.58 -0.31
C TRP A 4 14.95 -16.73 -0.36
N ASP A 5 15.84 -16.99 -1.32
CA ASP A 5 17.01 -16.14 -1.55
C ASP A 5 16.59 -14.81 -2.16
N VAL A 6 15.67 -14.81 -3.15
CA VAL A 6 15.13 -13.60 -3.75
C VAL A 6 14.45 -12.72 -2.70
N LEU A 7 13.58 -13.30 -1.86
CA LEU A 7 12.89 -12.56 -0.81
C LEU A 7 13.87 -11.99 0.21
N ARG A 8 14.90 -12.75 0.61
CA ARG A 8 15.93 -12.31 1.57
C ARG A 8 16.78 -11.18 1.00
N GLU A 9 17.27 -11.34 -0.22
CA GLU A 9 18.13 -10.36 -0.88
C GLU A 9 17.42 -9.02 -1.08
N ARG A 10 16.11 -9.05 -1.31
CA ARG A 10 15.28 -7.86 -1.44
C ARG A 10 14.83 -7.22 -0.12
N GLY A 11 15.19 -7.81 1.01
CA GLY A 11 14.77 -7.30 2.32
C GLY A 11 13.37 -7.78 2.76
N LEU A 12 12.81 -8.79 2.09
CA LEU A 12 11.49 -9.38 2.38
C LEU A 12 11.63 -10.61 3.29
N HIS A 13 12.50 -10.53 4.31
CA HIS A 13 12.68 -11.58 5.31
C HIS A 13 12.97 -10.99 6.68
N GLN A 14 12.24 -11.46 7.68
CA GLN A 14 12.50 -11.15 9.10
C GLN A 14 12.64 -12.43 9.91
N GLN A 15 11.64 -13.30 9.88
CA GLN A 15 11.61 -14.57 10.60
C GLN A 15 11.02 -15.69 9.73
N CYS A 16 11.42 -16.93 10.02
CA CYS A 16 10.82 -18.14 9.48
C CYS A 16 10.69 -19.20 10.58
N THR A 17 9.61 -19.95 10.59
CA THR A 17 9.39 -20.99 11.60
C THR A 17 10.36 -22.14 11.49
N ASP A 18 10.74 -22.55 10.26
CA ASP A 18 11.76 -23.58 9.94
C ASP A 18 12.24 -23.37 8.51
N GLU A 19 13.27 -22.55 8.33
CA GLU A 19 13.76 -22.20 7.00
C GLU A 19 14.43 -23.39 6.29
N ALA A 20 15.12 -24.26 7.03
CA ALA A 20 15.81 -25.41 6.44
C ALA A 20 14.81 -26.40 5.82
N ALA A 21 13.77 -26.76 6.57
CA ALA A 21 12.72 -27.65 6.08
C ALA A 21 11.90 -27.00 4.96
N LEU A 22 11.64 -25.69 5.01
CA LEU A 22 10.95 -24.95 3.96
C LEU A 22 11.75 -24.95 2.65
N ARG A 23 13.07 -24.75 2.72
CA ARG A 23 13.96 -24.81 1.55
C ARG A 23 14.01 -26.23 0.94
N GLU A 24 14.12 -27.24 1.77
CA GLU A 24 14.07 -28.64 1.34
C GLU A 24 12.74 -28.95 0.64
N ARG A 25 11.62 -28.54 1.24
CA ARG A 25 10.28 -28.77 0.69
C ARG A 25 10.08 -28.08 -0.66
N SER A 26 10.58 -26.85 -0.81
CA SER A 26 10.47 -26.08 -2.06
C SER A 26 11.45 -26.52 -3.15
N ALA A 27 12.51 -27.24 -2.81
CA ALA A 27 13.39 -27.87 -3.79
C ALA A 27 12.71 -29.00 -4.58
N GLY A 28 11.65 -29.60 -4.01
CA GLY A 28 10.84 -30.65 -4.64
C GLY A 28 9.81 -30.15 -5.67
N GLY A 29 9.67 -28.84 -5.85
CA GLY A 29 8.73 -28.22 -6.79
C GLY A 29 8.06 -26.98 -6.22
N PRO A 30 7.17 -26.34 -7.00
CA PRO A 30 6.46 -25.15 -6.57
C PRO A 30 5.68 -25.37 -5.28
N VAL A 31 5.72 -24.39 -4.40
CA VAL A 31 4.91 -24.36 -3.18
C VAL A 31 3.83 -23.30 -3.30
N THR A 32 2.71 -23.51 -2.60
CA THR A 32 1.63 -22.55 -2.49
C THR A 32 1.79 -21.78 -1.17
N GLY A 33 1.74 -20.46 -1.24
CA GLY A 33 1.82 -19.58 -0.07
C GLY A 33 0.81 -18.46 -0.13
N TYR A 34 0.38 -17.94 1.01
CA TYR A 34 -0.63 -16.90 1.06
C TYR A 34 -0.26 -15.69 1.91
N ILE A 35 -0.88 -14.56 1.57
CA ILE A 35 -0.95 -13.36 2.40
C ILE A 35 -2.41 -12.93 2.50
N GLY A 36 -2.86 -12.58 3.71
CA GLY A 36 -4.19 -12.06 3.98
C GLY A 36 -4.21 -10.52 4.02
N PHE A 37 -5.29 -9.95 3.50
CA PHE A 37 -5.54 -8.51 3.45
C PHE A 37 -6.96 -8.22 3.95
N ASP A 38 -7.08 -7.58 5.10
CA ASP A 38 -8.37 -7.10 5.59
C ASP A 38 -8.83 -5.86 4.80
N PRO A 39 -10.02 -5.89 4.17
CA PRO A 39 -10.53 -4.80 3.35
C PRO A 39 -11.06 -3.64 4.20
N THR A 40 -10.16 -2.94 4.91
CA THR A 40 -10.48 -1.80 5.78
C THR A 40 -10.67 -0.49 5.01
N ALA A 41 -10.33 -0.48 3.73
CA ALA A 41 -10.55 0.58 2.76
C ALA A 41 -10.69 -0.05 1.36
N ASP A 42 -11.24 0.71 0.42
CA ASP A 42 -11.47 0.32 -0.98
C ASP A 42 -10.19 0.39 -1.85
N SER A 43 -9.05 0.65 -1.25
CA SER A 43 -7.74 0.69 -1.92
C SER A 43 -6.62 0.29 -0.96
N PHE A 44 -5.57 -0.31 -1.52
CA PHE A 44 -4.27 -0.37 -0.86
C PHE A 44 -3.59 1.00 -0.84
N HIS A 45 -2.63 1.17 0.04
CA HIS A 45 -1.72 2.32 0.10
C HIS A 45 -0.27 1.84 0.18
N VAL A 46 0.71 2.73 0.08
CA VAL A 46 2.14 2.40 0.09
C VAL A 46 2.54 1.47 1.25
N GLY A 47 1.90 1.57 2.42
CA GLY A 47 2.16 0.67 3.55
C GLY A 47 1.85 -0.82 3.28
N HIS A 48 1.06 -1.13 2.25
CA HIS A 48 0.76 -2.51 1.84
C HIS A 48 1.71 -3.02 0.73
N LEU A 49 2.66 -2.20 0.26
CA LEU A 49 3.53 -2.61 -0.84
C LEU A 49 4.45 -3.78 -0.46
N ILE A 50 4.92 -3.87 0.79
CA ILE A 50 5.76 -5.00 1.21
C ILE A 50 5.05 -6.34 0.99
N PRO A 51 3.86 -6.60 1.57
CA PRO A 51 3.14 -7.85 1.32
C PRO A 51 2.76 -8.05 -0.15
N LEU A 52 2.41 -6.99 -0.88
CA LEU A 52 2.10 -7.08 -2.30
C LEU A 52 3.34 -7.50 -3.11
N MET A 53 4.49 -6.87 -2.87
CA MET A 53 5.76 -7.22 -3.53
C MET A 53 6.25 -8.62 -3.16
N ALA A 54 6.00 -9.06 -1.93
CA ALA A 54 6.29 -10.44 -1.52
C ALA A 54 5.51 -11.45 -2.38
N LEU A 55 4.19 -11.24 -2.61
CA LEU A 55 3.41 -12.09 -3.52
C LEU A 55 3.90 -12.02 -4.97
N VAL A 56 4.23 -10.82 -5.47
CA VAL A 56 4.75 -10.62 -6.83
C VAL A 56 6.07 -11.39 -7.02
N HIS A 57 7.04 -11.23 -6.10
CA HIS A 57 8.31 -11.95 -6.19
C HIS A 57 8.14 -13.46 -5.98
N PHE A 58 7.22 -13.88 -5.12
CA PHE A 58 6.88 -15.27 -4.90
C PHE A 58 6.39 -15.92 -6.21
N GLN A 59 5.43 -15.28 -6.90
CA GLN A 59 4.92 -15.76 -8.18
C GLN A 59 5.99 -15.75 -9.29
N ARG A 60 6.74 -14.65 -9.42
CA ARG A 60 7.81 -14.52 -10.42
C ARG A 60 8.95 -15.53 -10.24
N SER A 61 9.10 -16.06 -9.03
CA SER A 61 10.04 -17.15 -8.72
C SER A 61 9.45 -18.56 -8.97
N GLY A 62 8.31 -18.64 -9.67
CA GLY A 62 7.68 -19.90 -10.05
C GLY A 62 6.84 -20.55 -8.94
N GLN A 63 6.51 -19.82 -7.88
CA GLN A 63 5.65 -20.29 -6.80
C GLN A 63 4.19 -19.88 -7.04
N ARG A 64 3.25 -20.49 -6.32
CA ARG A 64 1.81 -20.21 -6.47
C ARG A 64 1.30 -19.34 -5.32
N PRO A 65 1.06 -18.05 -5.52
CA PRO A 65 0.52 -17.18 -4.48
C PRO A 65 -0.99 -17.35 -4.32
N ILE A 66 -1.47 -17.22 -3.08
CA ILE A 66 -2.87 -16.97 -2.75
C ILE A 66 -2.96 -15.57 -2.17
N ALA A 67 -3.77 -14.72 -2.79
CA ALA A 67 -4.18 -13.44 -2.24
C ALA A 67 -5.51 -13.65 -1.49
N LEU A 68 -5.48 -13.64 -0.17
CA LEU A 68 -6.65 -13.83 0.68
C LEU A 68 -7.24 -12.48 1.06
N VAL A 69 -8.47 -12.24 0.67
CA VAL A 69 -9.23 -11.06 1.12
C VAL A 69 -10.02 -11.42 2.38
N GLY A 70 -9.83 -10.64 3.43
CA GLY A 70 -10.42 -10.86 4.75
C GLY A 70 -11.88 -10.42 4.87
N GLY A 71 -12.79 -10.86 4.00
CA GLY A 71 -14.20 -10.47 4.04
C GLY A 71 -14.94 -10.94 5.30
N GLY A 72 -14.47 -12.01 5.95
CA GLY A 72 -14.96 -12.47 7.25
C GLY A 72 -14.23 -11.81 8.41
N THR A 73 -12.89 -11.78 8.36
CA THR A 73 -12.03 -11.24 9.43
C THR A 73 -12.17 -9.72 9.59
N ALA A 74 -12.45 -8.97 8.52
CA ALA A 74 -12.67 -7.53 8.59
C ALA A 74 -13.86 -7.12 9.47
N LEU A 75 -14.85 -8.01 9.63
CA LEU A 75 -15.99 -7.78 10.54
C LEU A 75 -15.59 -7.86 12.02
N ILE A 76 -14.45 -8.48 12.32
CA ILE A 76 -13.91 -8.65 13.68
C ILE A 76 -12.82 -7.58 13.94
N GLY A 77 -11.90 -7.42 13.00
CA GLY A 77 -10.78 -6.47 13.06
C GLY A 77 -9.57 -7.00 13.82
N ASP A 78 -8.42 -7.01 13.12
CA ASP A 78 -7.12 -7.38 13.71
C ASP A 78 -6.69 -6.35 14.77
N PRO A 79 -6.45 -6.77 16.04
CA PRO A 79 -5.95 -5.90 17.10
C PRO A 79 -4.46 -5.55 16.94
N THR A 80 -3.73 -6.23 16.06
CA THR A 80 -2.27 -6.10 15.92
C THR A 80 -1.86 -4.68 15.54
N GLY A 81 -0.95 -4.10 16.32
CA GLY A 81 -0.43 -2.75 16.09
C GLY A 81 -1.44 -1.61 16.26
N LYS A 82 -2.54 -1.86 16.99
CA LYS A 82 -3.61 -0.90 17.27
C LYS A 82 -3.75 -0.65 18.77
N ASN A 83 -4.08 0.57 19.13
CA ASN A 83 -4.36 0.97 20.52
C ASN A 83 -5.86 0.98 20.82
N GLU A 84 -6.70 1.00 19.80
CA GLU A 84 -8.16 1.09 19.90
C GLU A 84 -8.83 0.05 18.99
N MET A 85 -10.05 -0.36 19.34
CA MET A 85 -10.87 -1.23 18.51
C MET A 85 -11.24 -0.55 17.20
N ARG A 86 -11.22 -1.31 16.09
CA ARG A 86 -11.62 -0.79 14.78
C ARG A 86 -13.11 -0.46 14.74
N GLN A 87 -13.48 0.57 13.99
CA GLN A 87 -14.88 0.80 13.64
C GLN A 87 -15.39 -0.36 12.78
N MET A 88 -16.56 -0.87 13.15
CA MET A 88 -17.22 -1.91 12.37
C MET A 88 -17.71 -1.34 11.04
N LEU A 89 -17.35 -2.02 9.96
CA LEU A 89 -17.82 -1.69 8.62
C LEU A 89 -19.25 -2.23 8.42
N ASP A 90 -20.09 -1.48 7.70
CA ASP A 90 -21.33 -2.05 7.18
C ASP A 90 -21.05 -2.98 5.98
N GLU A 91 -22.01 -3.83 5.63
CA GLU A 91 -21.82 -4.83 4.57
C GLU A 91 -21.57 -4.18 3.20
N GLU A 92 -22.23 -3.07 2.88
CA GLU A 92 -22.06 -2.40 1.60
C GLU A 92 -20.65 -1.77 1.47
N ALA A 93 -20.15 -1.15 2.52
CA ALA A 93 -18.78 -0.64 2.56
C ALA A 93 -17.76 -1.79 2.45
N LEU A 94 -18.02 -2.91 3.13
CA LEU A 94 -17.16 -4.08 3.06
C LEU A 94 -17.08 -4.65 1.65
N GLU A 95 -18.20 -4.80 0.96
CA GLU A 95 -18.25 -5.30 -0.43
C GLU A 95 -17.52 -4.35 -1.40
N ARG A 96 -17.72 -3.02 -1.27
CA ARG A 96 -16.96 -2.03 -2.06
C ARG A 96 -15.46 -2.15 -1.82
N ASN A 97 -15.06 -2.30 -0.57
CA ASN A 97 -13.65 -2.43 -0.21
C ASN A 97 -13.05 -3.72 -0.79
N ILE A 98 -13.75 -4.85 -0.67
CA ILE A 98 -13.32 -6.13 -1.25
C ILE A 98 -13.09 -5.98 -2.76
N ALA A 99 -14.06 -5.45 -3.48
CA ALA A 99 -13.97 -5.26 -4.93
C ALA A 99 -12.77 -4.35 -5.32
N GLY A 100 -12.52 -3.29 -4.54
CA GLY A 100 -11.38 -2.39 -4.76
C GLY A 100 -10.03 -3.09 -4.57
N LEU A 101 -9.87 -3.89 -3.51
CA LEU A 101 -8.64 -4.64 -3.27
C LEU A 101 -8.42 -5.74 -4.33
N GLU A 102 -9.47 -6.50 -4.68
CA GLU A 102 -9.38 -7.53 -5.71
C GLU A 102 -8.97 -6.96 -7.06
N ALA A 103 -9.53 -5.82 -7.46
CA ALA A 103 -9.17 -5.16 -8.71
C ALA A 103 -7.69 -4.76 -8.76
N GLN A 104 -7.11 -4.33 -7.63
CA GLN A 104 -5.69 -3.98 -7.55
C GLN A 104 -4.79 -5.22 -7.51
N LEU A 105 -5.19 -6.28 -6.80
CA LEU A 105 -4.47 -7.57 -6.81
C LEU A 105 -4.41 -8.18 -8.21
N ARG A 106 -5.50 -8.09 -9.00
CA ARG A 106 -5.55 -8.57 -10.39
C ARG A 106 -4.63 -7.81 -11.36
N ARG A 107 -4.19 -6.62 -11.00
CA ARG A 107 -3.17 -5.86 -11.78
C ARG A 107 -1.75 -6.27 -11.45
N LEU A 108 -1.52 -6.81 -10.25
CA LEU A 108 -0.18 -7.12 -9.74
C LEU A 108 0.20 -8.59 -9.91
N LEU A 109 -0.78 -9.49 -9.93
CA LEU A 109 -0.59 -10.93 -10.00
C LEU A 109 -1.24 -11.51 -11.26
N GLU A 110 -0.60 -12.55 -11.81
CA GLU A 110 -1.13 -13.31 -12.94
C GLU A 110 -2.08 -14.41 -12.43
N PHE A 111 -3.32 -14.42 -12.95
CA PHE A 111 -4.37 -15.37 -12.56
C PHE A 111 -4.60 -16.46 -13.59
N GLU A 112 -3.74 -16.55 -14.60
CA GLU A 112 -3.76 -17.57 -15.63
C GLU A 112 -2.39 -18.26 -15.71
N GLY A 113 -2.35 -19.45 -16.34
CA GLY A 113 -1.10 -20.18 -16.53
C GLY A 113 -0.72 -21.13 -15.38
N PRO A 114 0.49 -21.74 -15.45
CA PRO A 114 0.92 -22.82 -14.54
C PRO A 114 1.06 -22.41 -13.07
N GLN A 115 1.44 -21.18 -12.79
CA GLN A 115 1.57 -20.59 -11.46
C GLN A 115 0.50 -19.53 -11.20
N ALA A 116 -0.69 -19.71 -11.79
CA ALA A 116 -1.82 -18.81 -11.59
C ALA A 116 -2.05 -18.55 -10.10
N ALA A 117 -2.14 -17.28 -9.75
CA ALA A 117 -2.54 -16.86 -8.41
C ALA A 117 -3.96 -17.32 -8.09
N ILE A 118 -4.24 -17.51 -6.82
CA ILE A 118 -5.60 -17.78 -6.33
C ILE A 118 -6.10 -16.53 -5.62
N MET A 119 -7.26 -16.03 -6.01
CA MET A 119 -8.03 -15.08 -5.22
C MET A 119 -8.96 -15.85 -4.30
N ALA A 120 -8.88 -15.62 -3.00
CA ALA A 120 -9.74 -16.26 -2.01
C ALA A 120 -10.35 -15.20 -1.08
N ASN A 121 -11.55 -15.48 -0.58
CA ASN A 121 -12.23 -14.64 0.40
C ASN A 121 -12.63 -15.49 1.60
N ASN A 122 -12.12 -15.18 2.78
CA ASN A 122 -12.37 -15.98 3.97
C ASN A 122 -13.83 -15.88 4.48
N ALA A 123 -14.64 -14.97 3.97
CA ALA A 123 -16.07 -14.98 4.22
C ALA A 123 -16.75 -16.30 3.76
N GLU A 124 -16.19 -16.96 2.72
CA GLU A 124 -16.74 -18.23 2.18
C GLU A 124 -16.77 -19.36 3.21
N TRP A 125 -15.82 -19.40 4.14
CA TRP A 125 -15.78 -20.46 5.14
C TRP A 125 -16.03 -19.96 6.56
N LEU A 126 -15.69 -18.70 6.89
CA LEU A 126 -15.90 -18.18 8.25
C LEU A 126 -17.38 -17.91 8.55
N ARG A 127 -18.17 -17.47 7.56
CA ARG A 127 -19.60 -17.18 7.74
C ARG A 127 -20.48 -18.43 7.86
N GLU A 128 -19.99 -19.60 7.46
CA GLU A 128 -20.73 -20.85 7.52
C GLU A 128 -20.71 -21.49 8.92
N TRP A 129 -19.74 -21.11 9.75
CA TRP A 129 -19.57 -21.69 11.07
C TRP A 129 -20.69 -21.29 12.04
N ARG A 130 -21.23 -22.30 12.74
CA ARG A 130 -21.99 -22.07 13.96
C ARG A 130 -21.02 -21.88 15.12
N TYR A 131 -21.27 -20.90 15.97
CA TYR A 131 -20.36 -20.51 17.04
C TYR A 131 -19.90 -21.65 17.95
N ILE A 132 -20.83 -22.51 18.39
CA ILE A 132 -20.52 -23.65 19.26
C ILE A 132 -19.65 -24.68 18.55
N ASP A 133 -19.94 -24.95 17.27
CA ASP A 133 -19.19 -25.92 16.47
C ASP A 133 -17.75 -25.42 16.23
N PHE A 134 -17.58 -24.16 15.92
CA PHE A 134 -16.24 -23.54 15.79
C PHE A 134 -15.43 -23.62 17.11
N LEU A 135 -16.05 -23.33 18.26
CA LEU A 135 -15.37 -23.45 19.56
C LEU A 135 -14.97 -24.90 19.87
N ARG A 136 -15.79 -25.88 19.53
CA ARG A 136 -15.51 -27.29 19.79
C ARG A 136 -14.45 -27.87 18.86
N GLU A 137 -14.45 -27.50 17.59
CA GLU A 137 -13.55 -28.04 16.58
C GLU A 137 -12.23 -27.28 16.49
N ILE A 138 -12.28 -25.96 16.56
CA ILE A 138 -11.12 -25.08 16.38
C ILE A 138 -10.63 -24.52 17.70
N GLY A 139 -11.53 -23.96 18.51
CA GLY A 139 -11.18 -23.31 19.80
C GLY A 139 -10.46 -24.25 20.76
N VAL A 140 -10.78 -25.55 20.77
CA VAL A 140 -10.13 -26.57 21.62
C VAL A 140 -8.60 -26.66 21.42
N HIS A 141 -8.10 -26.23 20.28
CA HIS A 141 -6.66 -26.25 19.97
C HIS A 141 -5.90 -25.03 20.51
N PHE A 142 -6.58 -24.04 21.07
CA PHE A 142 -5.99 -22.80 21.56
C PHE A 142 -5.96 -22.74 23.08
N SER A 143 -4.83 -22.33 23.63
CA SER A 143 -4.68 -22.09 25.07
C SER A 143 -4.70 -20.60 25.36
N VAL A 144 -5.67 -20.16 26.14
CA VAL A 144 -5.80 -18.76 26.58
C VAL A 144 -4.51 -18.28 27.27
N SER A 145 -3.93 -19.09 28.15
CA SER A 145 -2.69 -18.76 28.86
C SER A 145 -1.53 -18.49 27.88
N ARG A 146 -1.42 -19.28 26.79
CA ARG A 146 -0.42 -19.06 25.74
C ARG A 146 -0.73 -17.82 24.92
N MET A 147 -1.98 -17.61 24.52
CA MET A 147 -2.37 -16.42 23.74
C MET A 147 -2.05 -15.13 24.50
N LEU A 148 -2.30 -15.09 25.80
CA LEU A 148 -1.99 -13.94 26.65
C LEU A 148 -0.48 -13.63 26.78
N THR A 149 0.41 -14.55 26.38
CA THR A 149 1.85 -14.27 26.30
C THR A 149 2.26 -13.49 25.06
N PHE A 150 1.42 -13.41 24.05
CA PHE A 150 1.71 -12.66 22.83
C PHE A 150 1.76 -11.16 23.12
N GLU A 151 2.75 -10.49 22.56
CA GLU A 151 2.98 -9.05 22.80
C GLU A 151 1.77 -8.20 22.40
N THR A 152 1.11 -8.53 21.30
CA THR A 152 -0.14 -7.90 20.87
C THR A 152 -1.19 -7.88 21.96
N PHE A 153 -1.44 -9.02 22.62
CA PHE A 153 -2.43 -9.09 23.69
C PHE A 153 -1.96 -8.44 24.98
N ARG A 154 -0.69 -8.55 25.31
CA ARG A 154 -0.12 -7.86 26.49
C ARG A 154 -0.33 -6.35 26.41
N THR A 155 0.01 -5.76 25.26
CA THR A 155 -0.18 -4.32 25.02
C THR A 155 -1.67 -3.95 25.03
N ARG A 156 -2.53 -4.75 24.40
CA ARG A 156 -3.96 -4.48 24.34
C ARG A 156 -4.68 -4.65 25.67
N MET A 157 -4.20 -5.50 26.56
CA MET A 157 -4.76 -5.64 27.91
C MET A 157 -4.63 -4.35 28.74
N GLU A 158 -3.60 -3.54 28.51
CA GLU A 158 -3.40 -2.25 29.19
C GLU A 158 -4.42 -1.19 28.72
N THR A 159 -4.89 -1.27 27.46
CA THR A 159 -5.80 -0.29 26.83
C THR A 159 -7.24 -0.82 26.69
N GLY A 160 -7.49 -2.07 27.03
CA GLY A 160 -8.78 -2.74 26.95
C GLY A 160 -8.90 -3.65 25.73
N LEU A 161 -8.64 -4.96 25.92
CA LEU A 161 -8.81 -6.00 24.91
C LEU A 161 -10.25 -6.53 24.95
N SER A 162 -10.97 -6.41 23.84
CA SER A 162 -12.31 -7.00 23.73
C SER A 162 -12.23 -8.51 23.47
N PHE A 163 -13.29 -9.23 23.87
CA PHE A 163 -13.41 -10.66 23.53
C PHE A 163 -13.44 -10.89 22.01
N LEU A 164 -14.01 -9.96 21.25
CA LEU A 164 -14.04 -10.00 19.80
C LEU A 164 -12.61 -10.03 19.22
N GLU A 165 -11.78 -9.06 19.59
CA GLU A 165 -10.39 -8.96 19.15
C GLU A 165 -9.55 -10.16 19.61
N PHE A 166 -9.82 -10.69 20.81
CA PHE A 166 -9.11 -11.85 21.32
C PHE A 166 -9.32 -13.12 20.48
N ASN A 167 -10.43 -13.22 19.75
CA ASN A 167 -10.70 -14.34 18.87
C ASN A 167 -10.05 -14.21 17.48
N TYR A 168 -9.53 -13.05 17.09
CA TYR A 168 -8.98 -12.84 15.75
C TYR A 168 -7.92 -13.89 15.35
N PRO A 169 -6.91 -14.24 16.17
CA PRO A 169 -5.92 -15.26 15.81
C PRO A 169 -6.50 -16.63 15.52
N LEU A 170 -7.66 -16.97 16.09
CA LEU A 170 -8.33 -18.25 15.80
C LEU A 170 -8.84 -18.25 14.36
N LEU A 171 -9.41 -17.12 13.91
CA LEU A 171 -9.95 -16.97 12.57
C LEU A 171 -8.84 -17.03 11.52
N GLN A 172 -7.76 -16.27 11.72
CA GLN A 172 -6.60 -16.28 10.80
C GLN A 172 -5.89 -17.65 10.80
N SER A 173 -5.84 -18.34 11.93
CA SER A 173 -5.30 -19.71 11.99
C SER A 173 -6.19 -20.69 11.20
N TYR A 174 -7.51 -20.51 11.28
CA TYR A 174 -8.45 -21.31 10.51
C TYR A 174 -8.37 -21.02 9.02
N ASP A 175 -8.13 -19.78 8.62
CA ASP A 175 -7.82 -19.43 7.22
C ASP A 175 -6.66 -20.27 6.67
N PHE A 176 -5.57 -20.39 7.44
CA PHE A 176 -4.43 -21.20 7.02
C PHE A 176 -4.80 -22.68 6.88
N LEU A 177 -5.58 -23.21 7.83
CA LEU A 177 -6.05 -24.60 7.78
C LEU A 177 -6.92 -24.85 6.54
N GLU A 178 -7.88 -23.97 6.25
CA GLU A 178 -8.74 -24.10 5.06
C GLU A 178 -7.97 -23.94 3.76
N LEU A 179 -7.06 -22.99 3.68
CA LEU A 179 -6.20 -22.81 2.51
C LEU A 179 -5.27 -24.02 2.31
N HIS A 180 -4.78 -24.63 3.41
CA HIS A 180 -4.02 -25.88 3.34
C HIS A 180 -4.87 -27.03 2.79
N ARG A 181 -6.10 -27.20 3.29
CA ARG A 181 -7.04 -28.25 2.84
C ARG A 181 -7.46 -28.09 1.38
N ARG A 182 -7.84 -26.86 0.99
CA ARG A 182 -8.41 -26.57 -0.33
C ARG A 182 -7.34 -26.48 -1.43
N HIS A 183 -6.18 -25.93 -1.10
CA HIS A 183 -5.17 -25.55 -2.10
C HIS A 183 -3.77 -26.08 -1.83
N GLY A 184 -3.58 -26.92 -0.80
CA GLY A 184 -2.25 -27.39 -0.40
C GLY A 184 -1.32 -26.24 0.03
N CYS A 185 -1.87 -25.15 0.58
CA CYS A 185 -1.08 -24.04 1.03
C CYS A 185 -0.09 -24.45 2.12
N LEU A 186 1.20 -24.17 1.90
CA LEU A 186 2.27 -24.56 2.80
C LEU A 186 2.89 -23.42 3.57
N VAL A 187 2.71 -22.16 3.10
CA VAL A 187 3.38 -21.01 3.70
C VAL A 187 2.38 -19.90 3.97
N GLN A 188 2.31 -19.47 5.21
CA GLN A 188 1.66 -18.20 5.59
C GLN A 188 2.73 -17.12 5.65
N MET A 189 2.50 -16.02 4.93
CA MET A 189 3.40 -14.87 4.93
C MET A 189 2.70 -13.63 5.49
N GLY A 190 3.47 -12.75 6.12
CA GLY A 190 2.93 -11.51 6.70
C GLY A 190 4.01 -10.57 7.26
N GLY A 191 3.61 -9.38 7.71
CA GLY A 191 4.49 -8.50 8.46
C GLY A 191 4.94 -9.13 9.78
N ASP A 192 6.06 -8.68 10.33
CA ASP A 192 6.60 -9.26 11.57
C ASP A 192 5.68 -9.06 12.79
N ASP A 193 4.84 -8.05 12.75
CA ASP A 193 3.76 -7.85 13.74
C ASP A 193 2.72 -8.98 13.73
N GLN A 194 2.62 -9.75 12.64
CA GLN A 194 1.74 -10.90 12.49
C GLN A 194 2.33 -12.21 13.03
N TRP A 195 3.57 -12.21 13.55
CA TRP A 195 4.28 -13.42 13.93
C TRP A 195 3.47 -14.35 14.85
N ALA A 196 2.79 -13.80 15.85
CA ALA A 196 1.95 -14.56 16.77
C ALA A 196 0.77 -15.26 16.07
N ASN A 197 0.11 -14.58 15.14
CA ASN A 197 -0.97 -15.13 14.33
C ASN A 197 -0.43 -16.22 13.39
N VAL A 198 0.69 -15.97 12.74
CA VAL A 198 1.37 -16.91 11.83
C VAL A 198 1.72 -18.21 12.56
N VAL A 199 2.38 -18.13 13.73
CA VAL A 199 2.76 -19.31 14.53
C VAL A 199 1.53 -20.05 15.04
N SER A 200 0.46 -19.35 15.38
CA SER A 200 -0.81 -19.97 15.79
C SER A 200 -1.44 -20.76 14.65
N GLY A 201 -1.39 -20.26 13.41
CA GLY A 201 -1.86 -20.99 12.24
C GLY A 201 -1.01 -22.23 11.93
N VAL A 202 0.33 -22.12 11.99
CA VAL A 202 1.24 -23.25 11.84
C VAL A 202 0.93 -24.34 12.89
N ASP A 203 0.72 -23.96 14.14
CA ASP A 203 0.38 -24.89 15.23
C ASP A 203 -0.99 -25.57 14.99
N LEU A 204 -2.00 -24.82 14.50
CA LEU A 204 -3.32 -25.37 14.22
C LEU A 204 -3.26 -26.45 13.14
N VAL A 205 -2.63 -26.14 11.97
CA VAL A 205 -2.48 -27.10 10.87
C VAL A 205 -1.74 -28.35 11.34
N ARG A 206 -0.65 -28.19 12.08
CA ARG A 206 0.11 -29.32 12.63
C ARG A 206 -0.74 -30.21 13.57
N ARG A 207 -1.61 -29.63 14.39
CA ARG A 207 -2.45 -30.37 15.35
C ARG A 207 -3.60 -31.10 14.67
N VAL A 208 -4.22 -30.47 13.69
CA VAL A 208 -5.41 -30.99 13.01
C VAL A 208 -5.04 -31.93 11.89
N GLU A 209 -4.15 -31.52 10.97
CA GLU A 209 -3.78 -32.26 9.77
C GLU A 209 -2.50 -33.08 9.92
N ARG A 210 -1.74 -32.89 11.02
CA ARG A 210 -0.41 -33.48 11.24
C ARG A 210 0.57 -33.17 10.10
N SER A 211 0.30 -32.09 9.36
CA SER A 211 1.10 -31.59 8.26
C SER A 211 2.11 -30.57 8.75
N GLN A 212 3.30 -30.57 8.15
CA GLN A 212 4.29 -29.51 8.34
C GLN A 212 3.99 -28.39 7.38
N VAL A 213 3.72 -27.19 7.92
CA VAL A 213 3.54 -25.94 7.20
C VAL A 213 4.42 -24.86 7.84
N PHE A 214 4.59 -23.74 7.17
CA PHE A 214 5.61 -22.77 7.51
C PHE A 214 5.03 -21.37 7.62
N GLY A 215 5.67 -20.54 8.47
CA GLY A 215 5.48 -19.13 8.56
C GLY A 215 6.70 -18.37 8.08
N TRP A 216 6.49 -17.29 7.33
CA TRP A 216 7.53 -16.40 6.84
C TRP A 216 7.10 -14.96 7.09
N THR A 217 7.92 -14.17 7.80
CA THR A 217 7.61 -12.76 8.00
C THR A 217 8.63 -11.85 7.34
N PHE A 218 8.19 -10.65 7.05
CA PHE A 218 9.01 -9.55 6.53
C PHE A 218 8.94 -8.33 7.45
N PRO A 219 9.99 -7.48 7.43
CA PRO A 219 10.05 -6.33 8.31
C PRO A 219 8.89 -5.35 8.05
N LEU A 220 8.52 -4.62 9.08
CA LEU A 220 7.55 -3.52 8.94
C LEU A 220 8.18 -2.36 8.19
N LEU A 221 7.39 -1.71 7.34
CA LEU A 221 7.84 -0.59 6.53
C LEU A 221 7.97 0.67 7.40
N THR A 222 9.20 0.98 7.76
CA THR A 222 9.55 2.21 8.48
C THR A 222 10.60 2.99 7.71
N THR A 223 10.57 4.31 7.82
CA THR A 223 11.64 5.18 7.31
C THR A 223 12.88 5.03 8.17
N ALA A 224 14.04 5.51 7.70
CA ALA A 224 15.28 5.58 8.47
C ALA A 224 15.11 6.39 9.78
N SER A 225 14.15 7.31 9.85
CA SER A 225 13.78 8.04 11.07
C SER A 225 12.86 7.26 12.02
N GLY A 226 12.45 6.02 11.67
CA GLY A 226 11.55 5.18 12.46
C GLY A 226 10.05 5.50 12.28
N ALA A 227 9.68 6.43 11.42
CA ALA A 227 8.29 6.72 11.13
C ALA A 227 7.68 5.65 10.20
N LYS A 228 6.37 5.40 10.32
CA LYS A 228 5.67 4.50 9.37
C LYS A 228 5.64 5.12 7.98
N MET A 229 6.23 4.43 6.98
CA MET A 229 6.24 4.87 5.59
C MET A 229 4.82 4.77 4.97
N GLY A 230 4.57 5.60 3.95
CA GLY A 230 3.27 5.62 3.25
C GLY A 230 2.21 6.51 3.88
N LYS A 231 2.53 7.22 4.96
CA LYS A 231 1.70 8.30 5.52
C LYS A 231 2.43 9.62 5.36
N THR A 232 1.75 10.60 4.80
CA THR A 232 2.20 11.99 4.72
C THR A 232 1.38 12.84 5.69
N GLU A 233 1.72 14.11 5.85
CA GLU A 233 0.88 15.07 6.59
C GLU A 233 -0.57 15.16 6.05
N ARG A 234 -0.82 14.68 4.83
CA ARG A 234 -2.12 14.66 4.14
C ARG A 234 -2.84 13.32 4.22
N GLY A 235 -2.27 12.33 4.90
CA GLY A 235 -2.83 10.99 5.01
C GLY A 235 -2.05 9.93 4.24
N ALA A 236 -2.72 8.82 3.93
CA ALA A 236 -2.11 7.71 3.21
C ALA A 236 -1.88 8.03 1.72
N VAL A 237 -0.78 7.52 1.16
CA VAL A 237 -0.51 7.52 -0.28
C VAL A 237 -1.13 6.26 -0.86
N TRP A 238 -2.25 6.45 -1.57
CA TRP A 238 -3.08 5.36 -2.09
C TRP A 238 -2.55 4.82 -3.41
N LEU A 239 -2.84 3.54 -3.68
CA LEU A 239 -2.52 2.91 -4.97
C LEU A 239 -3.63 3.15 -6.01
N ASP A 240 -4.82 3.59 -5.59
CA ASP A 240 -5.89 3.98 -6.49
C ASP A 240 -5.59 5.36 -7.11
N PRO A 241 -5.53 5.49 -8.45
CA PRO A 241 -5.28 6.76 -9.13
C PRO A 241 -6.34 7.83 -8.89
N ALA A 242 -7.57 7.44 -8.50
CA ALA A 242 -8.63 8.38 -8.13
C ALA A 242 -8.38 9.05 -6.77
N LYS A 243 -7.58 8.43 -5.89
CA LYS A 243 -7.26 8.92 -4.54
C LYS A 243 -5.88 9.58 -4.47
N THR A 244 -4.91 9.05 -5.18
CA THR A 244 -3.56 9.60 -5.34
C THR A 244 -3.21 9.51 -6.81
N SER A 245 -3.10 10.64 -7.48
CA SER A 245 -2.77 10.65 -8.92
C SER A 245 -1.43 9.95 -9.18
N PRO A 246 -1.23 9.32 -10.38
CA PRO A 246 0.06 8.72 -10.73
C PRO A 246 1.22 9.71 -10.61
N TYR A 247 0.98 10.99 -10.88
CA TYR A 247 1.96 12.04 -10.68
C TYR A 247 2.30 12.28 -9.21
N ASP A 248 1.29 12.39 -8.32
CA ASP A 248 1.53 12.56 -6.88
C ASP A 248 2.19 11.30 -6.28
N TYR A 249 1.84 10.11 -6.78
CA TYR A 249 2.48 8.85 -6.40
C TYR A 249 3.96 8.82 -6.84
N TYR A 250 4.27 9.24 -8.06
CA TYR A 250 5.64 9.42 -8.55
C TYR A 250 6.41 10.42 -7.68
N GLN A 251 5.80 11.58 -7.39
CA GLN A 251 6.40 12.62 -6.55
C GLN A 251 6.67 12.15 -5.11
N TYR A 252 5.84 11.28 -4.56
CA TYR A 252 6.11 10.67 -3.27
C TYR A 252 7.48 9.96 -3.27
N TRP A 253 7.76 9.13 -4.27
CA TRP A 253 9.00 8.37 -4.37
C TRP A 253 10.22 9.23 -4.68
N VAL A 254 10.11 10.24 -5.53
CA VAL A 254 11.20 11.20 -5.77
C VAL A 254 11.60 11.95 -4.50
N ASN A 255 10.66 12.09 -3.56
CA ASN A 255 10.83 12.91 -2.36
C ASN A 255 11.09 12.13 -1.07
N ILE A 256 11.31 10.81 -1.13
CA ILE A 256 11.75 10.04 0.05
C ILE A 256 13.12 10.52 0.54
N ASP A 257 13.43 10.21 1.79
CA ASP A 257 14.74 10.53 2.35
C ASP A 257 15.85 9.76 1.62
N ASP A 258 17.02 10.37 1.52
CA ASP A 258 18.19 9.78 0.84
C ASP A 258 18.57 8.44 1.46
N ALA A 259 18.47 8.32 2.78
CA ALA A 259 18.76 7.11 3.52
C ALA A 259 17.80 5.93 3.23
N ASP A 260 16.61 6.21 2.71
CA ASP A 260 15.60 5.18 2.40
C ASP A 260 15.70 4.65 0.97
N VAL A 261 16.48 5.28 0.09
CA VAL A 261 16.53 4.99 -1.34
C VAL A 261 16.94 3.54 -1.61
N ALA A 262 18.01 3.08 -0.99
CA ALA A 262 18.56 1.73 -1.19
C ALA A 262 17.53 0.65 -0.80
N MET A 263 16.92 0.81 0.37
CA MET A 263 15.87 -0.09 0.86
C MET A 263 14.67 -0.11 -0.11
N CYS A 264 14.20 1.07 -0.54
CA CYS A 264 13.04 1.18 -1.42
C CYS A 264 13.30 0.62 -2.81
N LEU A 265 14.51 0.77 -3.37
CA LEU A 265 14.91 0.15 -4.64
C LEU A 265 14.83 -1.38 -4.56
N GLY A 266 15.32 -1.98 -3.48
CA GLY A 266 15.25 -3.42 -3.26
C GLY A 266 13.81 -3.91 -3.11
N LEU A 267 13.01 -3.25 -2.28
CA LEU A 267 11.66 -3.67 -1.91
C LEU A 267 10.62 -3.42 -3.01
N PHE A 268 10.67 -2.27 -3.71
CA PHE A 268 9.55 -1.77 -4.51
C PHE A 268 9.81 -1.69 -6.00
N THR A 269 10.89 -2.31 -6.48
CA THR A 269 11.17 -2.45 -7.91
C THR A 269 11.34 -3.90 -8.32
N LEU A 270 11.22 -4.14 -9.63
CA LEU A 270 11.53 -5.44 -10.23
C LEU A 270 12.92 -5.45 -10.90
N LEU A 271 13.75 -4.45 -10.63
CA LEU A 271 15.10 -4.36 -11.16
C LEU A 271 15.98 -5.53 -10.69
N PRO A 272 16.94 -5.99 -11.51
CA PRO A 272 17.98 -6.92 -11.06
C PRO A 272 18.73 -6.37 -9.85
N MET A 273 19.14 -7.24 -8.91
CA MET A 273 19.81 -6.78 -7.68
C MET A 273 21.18 -6.15 -7.93
N GLU A 274 21.86 -6.51 -9.01
CA GLU A 274 23.09 -5.84 -9.47
C GLU A 274 22.83 -4.35 -9.79
N GLN A 275 21.73 -4.06 -10.49
CA GLN A 275 21.33 -2.68 -10.80
C GLN A 275 20.85 -1.94 -9.54
N VAL A 276 20.14 -2.63 -8.64
CA VAL A 276 19.77 -2.07 -7.33
C VAL A 276 21.02 -1.67 -6.55
N ALA A 277 22.05 -2.52 -6.51
CA ALA A 277 23.30 -2.23 -5.83
C ALA A 277 24.03 -1.02 -6.44
N GLU A 278 24.09 -0.91 -7.77
CA GLU A 278 24.67 0.24 -8.48
C GLU A 278 23.94 1.54 -8.13
N LEU A 279 22.61 1.54 -8.25
CA LEU A 279 21.77 2.72 -7.94
C LEU A 279 21.84 3.11 -6.46
N SER A 280 22.02 2.13 -5.57
CA SER A 280 22.10 2.36 -4.11
C SER A 280 23.44 2.93 -3.68
N ALA A 281 24.50 2.75 -4.47
CA ALA A 281 25.82 3.30 -4.20
C ALA A 281 25.98 4.78 -4.65
N ALA A 282 24.94 5.34 -5.31
CA ALA A 282 24.98 6.70 -5.83
C ALA A 282 24.92 7.75 -4.70
N GLU A 283 25.67 8.84 -4.85
CA GLU A 283 25.69 9.96 -3.91
C GLU A 283 25.45 11.31 -4.61
N GLY A 284 25.07 12.32 -3.85
CA GLY A 284 24.93 13.69 -4.33
C GLY A 284 23.94 13.83 -5.49
N ALA A 285 24.42 14.33 -6.64
CA ALA A 285 23.58 14.57 -7.83
C ALA A 285 23.08 13.25 -8.46
N GLU A 286 23.87 12.18 -8.42
CA GLU A 286 23.52 10.88 -8.97
C GLU A 286 22.39 10.20 -8.16
N LEU A 287 22.30 10.44 -6.86
CA LEU A 287 21.22 9.94 -6.01
C LEU A 287 19.84 10.45 -6.48
N ARG A 288 19.77 11.64 -7.08
CA ARG A 288 18.52 12.14 -7.69
C ARG A 288 18.09 11.27 -8.86
N LYS A 289 19.04 10.74 -9.64
CA LYS A 289 18.73 9.80 -10.72
C LYS A 289 18.22 8.48 -10.17
N SER A 290 18.84 7.97 -9.11
CA SER A 290 18.37 6.76 -8.41
C SER A 290 16.94 6.92 -7.89
N LYS A 291 16.60 8.08 -7.31
CA LYS A 291 15.22 8.40 -6.90
C LYS A 291 14.26 8.49 -8.08
N ALA A 292 14.67 9.04 -9.21
CA ALA A 292 13.84 9.09 -10.41
C ALA A 292 13.58 7.70 -10.98
N VAL A 293 14.59 6.82 -10.98
CA VAL A 293 14.44 5.40 -11.38
C VAL A 293 13.49 4.68 -10.44
N LEU A 294 13.66 4.81 -9.13
CA LEU A 294 12.75 4.24 -8.14
C LEU A 294 11.31 4.72 -8.37
N ALA A 295 11.11 6.03 -8.53
CA ALA A 295 9.81 6.62 -8.75
C ALA A 295 9.15 6.11 -10.03
N TYR A 296 9.92 6.01 -11.11
CA TYR A 296 9.47 5.47 -12.39
C TYR A 296 9.03 4.00 -12.24
N GLU A 297 9.90 3.14 -11.68
CA GLU A 297 9.65 1.71 -11.53
C GLU A 297 8.47 1.43 -10.60
N ALA A 298 8.38 2.12 -9.46
CA ALA A 298 7.27 1.98 -8.54
C ALA A 298 5.94 2.46 -9.16
N THR A 299 5.97 3.56 -9.94
CA THR A 299 4.77 4.06 -10.63
C THR A 299 4.38 3.12 -11.77
N ARG A 300 5.34 2.61 -12.54
CA ARG A 300 5.11 1.63 -13.60
C ARG A 300 4.46 0.35 -13.07
N LEU A 301 4.91 -0.12 -11.92
CA LEU A 301 4.37 -1.33 -11.29
C LEU A 301 2.89 -1.19 -10.94
N ILE A 302 2.47 -0.03 -10.42
CA ILE A 302 1.12 0.18 -9.88
C ILE A 302 0.17 0.77 -10.92
N HIS A 303 0.64 1.73 -11.71
CA HIS A 303 -0.19 2.53 -12.63
C HIS A 303 0.05 2.20 -14.11
N GLY A 304 1.07 1.38 -14.41
CA GLY A 304 1.45 1.01 -15.78
C GLY A 304 2.46 1.96 -16.41
N GLU A 305 2.99 1.51 -17.54
CA GLU A 305 4.09 2.14 -18.27
C GLU A 305 3.76 3.57 -18.74
N GLU A 306 2.56 3.78 -19.31
CA GLU A 306 2.17 5.06 -19.87
C GLU A 306 2.02 6.14 -18.79
N GLU A 307 1.40 5.79 -17.66
CA GLU A 307 1.26 6.72 -16.54
C GLU A 307 2.61 7.04 -15.88
N ALA A 308 3.53 6.07 -15.83
CA ALA A 308 4.87 6.31 -15.32
C ALA A 308 5.65 7.28 -16.20
N LYS A 309 5.58 7.13 -17.54
CA LYS A 309 6.20 8.06 -18.49
C LYS A 309 5.62 9.46 -18.38
N ARG A 310 4.29 9.57 -18.28
CA ARG A 310 3.62 10.86 -18.10
C ARG A 310 4.05 11.55 -16.80
N ALA A 311 4.07 10.81 -15.69
CA ALA A 311 4.47 11.34 -14.39
C ALA A 311 5.95 11.79 -14.39
N GLU A 312 6.84 11.01 -14.99
CA GLU A 312 8.26 11.39 -15.16
C GLU A 312 8.43 12.64 -16.02
N ALA A 313 7.75 12.70 -17.19
CA ALA A 313 7.80 13.86 -18.08
C ALA A 313 7.30 15.13 -17.37
N GLY A 314 6.17 15.04 -16.65
CA GLY A 314 5.66 16.13 -15.83
C GLY A 314 6.63 16.60 -14.76
N ALA A 315 7.30 15.65 -14.08
CA ALA A 315 8.32 15.99 -13.09
C ALA A 315 9.53 16.69 -13.71
N ARG A 316 10.03 16.23 -14.86
CA ARG A 316 11.14 16.85 -15.59
C ARG A 316 10.80 18.25 -16.07
N ALA A 317 9.58 18.45 -16.58
CA ALA A 317 9.09 19.74 -17.06
C ALA A 317 9.17 20.85 -16.00
N LEU A 318 8.83 20.50 -14.77
CA LEU A 318 8.77 21.42 -13.65
C LEU A 318 10.14 21.75 -13.03
N PHE A 319 11.11 20.82 -13.14
CA PHE A 319 12.43 20.99 -12.52
C PHE A 319 13.54 21.31 -13.53
N GLY A 320 13.31 21.09 -14.82
CA GLY A 320 14.30 21.27 -15.89
C GLY A 320 14.20 22.56 -16.69
N GLY A 321 13.21 23.42 -16.43
CA GLY A 321 13.11 24.76 -17.04
C GLY A 321 12.70 24.79 -18.52
N GLY A 322 12.03 23.76 -19.06
CA GLY A 322 11.64 23.75 -20.49
C GLY A 322 10.81 22.55 -20.92
N GLY A 323 10.14 21.87 -20.01
CA GLY A 323 9.36 20.68 -20.32
C GLY A 323 7.86 20.94 -20.55
N ASP A 324 7.19 19.95 -21.10
CA ASP A 324 5.76 19.98 -21.43
C ASP A 324 4.89 19.97 -20.16
N LEU A 325 4.26 21.11 -19.85
CA LEU A 325 3.34 21.29 -18.73
C LEU A 325 2.01 20.52 -18.91
N GLU A 326 1.75 19.91 -20.07
CA GLU A 326 0.55 19.09 -20.30
C GLU A 326 0.52 17.81 -19.44
N GLN A 327 1.67 17.40 -18.95
CA GLN A 327 1.83 16.20 -18.11
C GLN A 327 1.62 16.45 -16.60
N VAL A 328 1.42 17.70 -16.17
CA VAL A 328 1.09 18.06 -14.80
C VAL A 328 -0.38 17.75 -14.52
N PRO A 329 -0.78 17.31 -13.32
CA PRO A 329 -2.20 17.13 -12.97
C PRO A 329 -3.01 18.35 -13.40
N THR A 330 -4.00 18.11 -14.25
CA THR A 330 -4.72 19.19 -14.95
C THR A 330 -6.21 19.11 -14.64
N SER A 331 -6.82 20.27 -14.38
CA SER A 331 -8.27 20.44 -14.34
C SER A 331 -8.67 21.47 -15.38
N THR A 332 -9.92 21.38 -15.85
CA THR A 332 -10.50 22.35 -16.76
C THR A 332 -11.37 23.34 -16.02
N LEU A 333 -11.38 24.60 -16.43
CA LEU A 333 -12.20 25.67 -15.90
C LEU A 333 -12.80 26.47 -17.06
N SER A 334 -14.12 26.68 -17.03
CA SER A 334 -14.76 27.51 -18.07
C SER A 334 -14.32 28.99 -17.96
N LEU A 335 -14.15 29.61 -19.12
CA LEU A 335 -13.81 31.03 -19.18
C LEU A 335 -14.83 31.91 -18.46
N GLU A 336 -16.12 31.58 -18.54
CA GLU A 336 -17.20 32.31 -17.84
C GLU A 336 -16.99 32.32 -16.32
N ARG A 337 -16.62 31.16 -15.75
CA ARG A 337 -16.37 31.05 -14.31
C ARG A 337 -15.12 31.80 -13.89
N LEU A 338 -14.11 31.82 -14.75
CA LEU A 338 -12.89 32.58 -14.50
C LEU A 338 -13.13 34.10 -14.61
N GLN A 339 -14.00 34.53 -15.54
CA GLN A 339 -14.44 35.95 -15.65
C GLN A 339 -15.23 36.41 -14.42
N SER A 340 -15.98 35.55 -13.78
CA SER A 340 -16.66 35.88 -12.52
C SER A 340 -15.70 35.97 -11.32
N GLY A 341 -14.44 35.59 -11.51
CA GLY A 341 -13.37 35.56 -10.53
C GLY A 341 -13.52 34.43 -9.52
N LEU A 342 -12.74 33.39 -9.66
CA LEU A 342 -12.73 32.21 -8.75
C LEU A 342 -11.82 32.49 -7.54
N PRO A 343 -12.34 32.49 -6.28
CA PRO A 343 -11.49 32.69 -5.10
C PRO A 343 -10.41 31.60 -5.03
N LEU A 344 -9.13 32.00 -4.86
CA LEU A 344 -8.02 31.04 -4.82
C LEU A 344 -8.18 29.93 -3.79
N PRO A 345 -8.65 30.16 -2.54
CA PRO A 345 -8.90 29.08 -1.59
C PRO A 345 -9.99 28.10 -2.03
N GLU A 346 -10.93 28.56 -2.85
CA GLU A 346 -11.98 27.72 -3.45
C GLU A 346 -11.41 26.87 -4.56
N ALA A 347 -10.65 27.47 -5.47
CA ALA A 347 -9.94 26.78 -6.53
C ALA A 347 -9.03 25.66 -5.98
N LEU A 348 -8.25 25.95 -4.93
CA LEU A 348 -7.38 24.97 -4.29
C LEU A 348 -8.14 23.77 -3.73
N ASN A 349 -9.33 23.98 -3.16
CA ASN A 349 -10.16 22.92 -2.63
C ASN A 349 -10.88 22.14 -3.74
N GLU A 350 -11.40 22.82 -4.74
CA GLU A 350 -12.12 22.23 -5.87
C GLU A 350 -11.22 21.32 -6.71
N PHE A 351 -9.99 21.76 -6.94
CA PHE A 351 -8.99 20.96 -7.69
C PHE A 351 -8.24 19.94 -6.79
N GLY A 352 -8.75 19.65 -5.60
CA GLY A 352 -8.19 18.64 -4.69
C GLY A 352 -6.81 18.98 -4.13
N LEU A 353 -6.38 20.24 -4.22
CA LEU A 353 -5.08 20.69 -3.71
C LEU A 353 -5.10 20.91 -2.19
N THR A 354 -6.27 21.13 -1.61
CA THR A 354 -6.49 21.24 -0.16
C THR A 354 -7.75 20.48 0.25
N GLN A 355 -7.81 20.02 1.50
CA GLN A 355 -8.98 19.31 2.04
C GLN A 355 -10.16 20.25 2.33
N SER A 356 -9.89 21.53 2.48
CA SER A 356 -10.91 22.56 2.75
C SER A 356 -10.47 23.94 2.32
N LYS A 357 -11.46 24.83 2.08
CA LYS A 357 -11.19 26.27 1.83
C LYS A 357 -10.44 26.93 3.00
N GLY A 358 -10.64 26.44 4.24
CA GLY A 358 -9.94 26.91 5.44
C GLY A 358 -8.45 26.60 5.41
N GLU A 359 -8.10 25.38 5.00
CA GLU A 359 -6.71 24.98 4.78
C GLU A 359 -6.05 25.83 3.68
N GLY A 360 -6.75 26.03 2.56
CA GLY A 360 -6.28 26.88 1.47
C GLY A 360 -5.92 28.30 1.96
N ARG A 361 -6.80 28.94 2.73
CA ARG A 361 -6.54 30.26 3.31
C ARG A 361 -5.30 30.28 4.23
N ARG A 362 -5.13 29.22 5.04
CA ARG A 362 -3.97 29.10 5.94
C ARG A 362 -2.67 28.99 5.14
N LEU A 363 -2.64 28.13 4.13
CA LEU A 363 -1.47 27.91 3.28
C LEU A 363 -1.09 29.16 2.49
N ILE A 364 -2.07 29.91 1.96
CA ILE A 364 -1.83 31.19 1.27
C ILE A 364 -1.17 32.20 2.23
N ARG A 365 -1.72 32.40 3.44
CA ARG A 365 -1.14 33.32 4.44
C ARG A 365 0.28 32.94 4.87
N GLN A 366 0.61 31.66 4.84
CA GLN A 366 1.96 31.15 5.12
C GLN A 366 2.90 31.27 3.91
N GLY A 367 2.41 31.82 2.78
CA GLY A 367 3.16 31.92 1.53
C GLY A 367 3.50 30.57 0.90
N GLY A 368 2.70 29.56 1.22
CA GLY A 368 2.84 28.21 0.67
C GLY A 368 2.18 28.02 -0.70
N VAL A 369 1.62 29.06 -1.31
CA VAL A 369 0.93 28.99 -2.59
C VAL A 369 1.57 29.96 -3.59
N SER A 370 1.71 29.51 -4.84
CA SER A 370 2.11 30.40 -5.96
C SER A 370 1.18 30.19 -7.14
N VAL A 371 0.94 31.25 -7.89
CA VAL A 371 0.22 31.28 -9.17
C VAL A 371 1.19 31.70 -10.26
N ASN A 372 1.37 30.87 -11.27
CA ASN A 372 2.34 31.07 -12.37
C ASN A 372 3.78 31.40 -11.90
N GLY A 373 4.19 30.78 -10.78
CA GLY A 373 5.51 31.00 -10.19
C GLY A 373 5.56 32.17 -9.19
N GLU A 374 4.61 33.07 -9.18
CA GLU A 374 4.54 34.17 -8.23
C GLU A 374 3.88 33.74 -6.92
N ARG A 375 4.54 34.03 -5.81
CA ARG A 375 4.05 33.71 -4.46
C ARG A 375 2.85 34.56 -4.10
N VAL A 376 1.78 33.91 -3.61
CA VAL A 376 0.56 34.57 -3.17
C VAL A 376 0.45 34.50 -1.65
N GLU A 377 0.22 35.65 -1.00
CA GLU A 377 0.03 35.77 0.45
C GLU A 377 -1.37 36.31 0.81
N ASP A 378 -2.10 36.86 -0.17
CA ASP A 378 -3.47 37.32 0.02
C ASP A 378 -4.50 36.21 -0.18
N PRO A 379 -5.19 35.75 0.90
CA PRO A 379 -6.21 34.71 0.78
C PRO A 379 -7.52 35.22 0.10
N MET A 380 -7.61 36.50 -0.21
CA MET A 380 -8.74 37.08 -0.94
C MET A 380 -8.49 37.14 -2.45
N LEU A 381 -7.29 36.74 -2.93
CA LEU A 381 -6.99 36.67 -4.37
C LEU A 381 -8.05 35.85 -5.10
N ARG A 382 -8.49 36.40 -6.22
CA ARG A 382 -9.40 35.71 -7.15
C ARG A 382 -8.64 35.44 -8.46
N LEU A 383 -8.74 34.22 -8.94
CA LEU A 383 -8.25 33.89 -10.27
C LEU A 383 -9.19 34.50 -11.31
N THR A 384 -8.60 35.20 -12.28
CA THR A 384 -9.26 35.89 -13.39
C THR A 384 -8.62 35.46 -14.70
N PRO A 385 -9.18 35.76 -15.88
CA PRO A 385 -8.55 35.49 -17.17
C PRO A 385 -7.11 36.04 -17.30
N ASP A 386 -6.80 37.15 -16.61
CA ASP A 386 -5.46 37.76 -16.63
C ASP A 386 -4.38 36.85 -16.02
N HIS A 387 -4.77 35.87 -15.21
CA HIS A 387 -3.85 34.87 -14.67
C HIS A 387 -3.60 33.72 -15.64
N ALA A 388 -4.32 33.64 -16.77
CA ALA A 388 -4.07 32.57 -17.76
C ALA A 388 -2.87 32.92 -18.63
N VAL A 389 -1.85 32.10 -18.65
CA VAL A 389 -0.69 32.17 -19.54
C VAL A 389 -0.80 30.99 -20.50
N ASP A 390 -0.79 31.26 -21.81
CA ASP A 390 -0.99 30.25 -22.85
C ASP A 390 -2.22 29.36 -22.62
N GLY A 391 -3.35 29.98 -22.17
CA GLY A 391 -4.62 29.29 -21.94
C GLY A 391 -4.67 28.46 -20.65
N ALA A 392 -3.69 28.57 -19.76
CA ALA A 392 -3.66 27.83 -18.51
C ALA A 392 -3.14 28.66 -17.34
N ILE A 393 -3.50 28.26 -16.13
CA ILE A 393 -2.97 28.80 -14.87
C ILE A 393 -2.20 27.69 -14.15
N LEU A 394 -0.94 27.94 -13.78
CA LEU A 394 -0.13 26.99 -13.03
C LEU A 394 -0.18 27.33 -11.53
N LEU A 395 -0.81 26.47 -10.75
CA LEU A 395 -0.85 26.57 -9.30
C LEU A 395 0.28 25.73 -8.68
N ARG A 396 0.94 26.25 -7.63
CA ARG A 396 1.93 25.49 -6.88
C ARG A 396 1.64 25.59 -5.38
N LEU A 397 1.62 24.43 -4.70
CA LEU A 397 1.54 24.33 -3.25
C LEU A 397 2.85 23.82 -2.66
N GLY A 398 3.40 24.59 -1.70
CA GLY A 398 4.70 24.30 -1.12
C GLY A 398 5.80 24.31 -2.19
N LYS A 399 6.85 23.46 -2.00
CA LYS A 399 8.01 23.45 -2.92
C LYS A 399 7.83 22.55 -4.12
N LYS A 400 6.87 21.58 -4.08
CA LYS A 400 6.95 20.39 -4.93
C LYS A 400 5.64 19.98 -5.60
N ARG A 401 4.50 20.57 -5.24
CA ARG A 401 3.19 20.18 -5.78
C ARG A 401 2.70 21.22 -6.76
N TYR A 402 2.40 20.77 -7.98
CA TYR A 402 1.91 21.60 -9.07
C TYR A 402 0.56 21.08 -9.56
N HIS A 403 -0.25 22.00 -10.07
CA HIS A 403 -1.52 21.71 -10.72
C HIS A 403 -1.77 22.73 -11.83
N ARG A 404 -2.13 22.24 -13.00
CA ARG A 404 -2.44 23.06 -14.17
C ARG A 404 -3.95 23.22 -14.30
N VAL A 405 -4.42 24.43 -14.46
CA VAL A 405 -5.84 24.73 -14.71
C VAL A 405 -5.95 25.27 -16.13
N VAL A 406 -6.51 24.45 -17.03
CA VAL A 406 -6.74 24.82 -18.43
C VAL A 406 -8.06 25.55 -18.56
N VAL A 407 -8.05 26.69 -19.27
CA VAL A 407 -9.25 27.52 -19.47
C VAL A 407 -9.95 27.07 -20.74
N GLU A 408 -11.15 26.52 -20.62
CA GLU A 408 -11.98 26.15 -21.76
C GLU A 408 -12.72 27.36 -22.32
N GLY A 409 -12.64 27.56 -23.64
CA GLY A 409 -13.33 28.65 -24.34
C GLY A 409 -12.49 29.90 -24.60
N GLY A 410 -11.15 29.86 -24.38
CA GLY A 410 -10.22 30.87 -24.85
C GLY A 410 -9.61 30.44 -26.17
N ASN A 411 -10.07 30.96 -27.28
CA ASN A 411 -9.35 30.99 -28.56
C ASN A 411 -8.44 32.20 -28.54
#